data_57ac61f23537f3bf8395000816d1aa77
#
_entry.id   57ac61f23537f3bf8395000816d1aa77
#
_cell.length_a   1.000
_cell.length_b   1.000
_cell.length_c   1.000
_cell.angle_alpha   90.00
_cell.angle_beta   90.00
_cell.angle_gamma   90.00
#
_symmetry.space_group_name_H-M   'P 1'
#
loop_
_entity.id
_entity.type
_entity.pdbx_description
1 polymer ?
#
loop_
_entity_poly.entity_id
_entity_poly.type
_entity_poly.pdbx_seq_one_letter_code
_entity_poly.pdbx_strand_id
1 'polypeptide(L)'
;YLDVEVGDAAILADWIYVCDFDHRVARLDMPIKDQGIVTSPTRIGGDVWIGEKASVLRGVDIGQGAVIASHCLVNRDIPPFAITVGVPARVVRSRLPSGMDPEEAAALVRDGRPIPTDPLDA
;
A
#
# COMPACT_ATOMS: atom_id res chain seq x y z
N TYR A 1 2.68 -9.69 -11.82
CA TYR A 1 3.07 -10.62 -12.90
C TYR A 1 4.55 -10.95 -12.84
N LEU A 2 5.38 -9.97 -12.74
CA LEU A 2 6.83 -10.16 -12.66
C LEU A 2 7.52 -9.26 -11.63
N ASP A 3 6.86 -8.25 -11.10
CA ASP A 3 7.54 -7.21 -10.33
C ASP A 3 6.67 -6.68 -9.18
N VAL A 4 6.43 -7.55 -8.21
CA VAL A 4 5.79 -7.22 -6.93
C VAL A 4 6.84 -7.42 -5.83
N GLU A 5 7.07 -6.39 -5.03
CA GLU A 5 7.94 -6.48 -3.86
C GLU A 5 7.15 -6.19 -2.59
N VAL A 6 7.45 -6.97 -1.56
CA VAL A 6 6.90 -6.80 -0.21
C VAL A 6 8.08 -6.63 0.74
N GLY A 7 8.09 -5.53 1.49
CA GLY A 7 9.16 -5.22 2.43
C GLY A 7 9.13 -6.08 3.69
N ASP A 8 10.14 -5.89 4.52
CA ASP A 8 10.31 -6.63 5.77
C ASP A 8 9.21 -6.31 6.78
N ALA A 9 8.88 -7.29 7.61
CA ALA A 9 7.90 -7.17 8.69
C ALA A 9 6.48 -6.77 8.24
N ALA A 10 6.14 -6.96 6.97
CA ALA A 10 4.77 -6.75 6.51
C ALA A 10 3.82 -7.81 7.04
N ILE A 11 2.61 -7.41 7.38
CA ILE A 11 1.52 -8.30 7.77
C ILE A 11 0.46 -8.27 6.69
N LEU A 12 0.25 -9.40 6.04
CA LEU A 12 -0.77 -9.57 5.02
C LEU A 12 -1.85 -10.52 5.54
N ALA A 13 -3.06 -10.02 5.70
CA ALA A 13 -4.21 -10.84 6.11
C ALA A 13 -4.70 -11.72 4.94
N ASP A 14 -5.80 -12.43 5.13
CA ASP A 14 -6.30 -13.39 4.16
C ASP A 14 -6.95 -12.73 2.95
N TRP A 15 -6.88 -13.43 1.81
CA TRP A 15 -7.59 -13.06 0.57
C TRP A 15 -7.19 -11.70 0.00
N ILE A 16 -5.94 -11.30 0.18
CA ILE A 16 -5.42 -10.06 -0.41
C ILE A 16 -5.10 -10.30 -1.88
N TYR A 17 -5.49 -9.36 -2.72
CA TYR A 17 -5.13 -9.31 -4.13
C TYR A 17 -4.06 -8.25 -4.35
N VAL A 18 -2.94 -8.63 -4.95
CA VAL A 18 -1.88 -7.71 -5.36
C VAL A 18 -1.52 -8.01 -6.81
N CYS A 19 -1.53 -7.02 -7.66
CA CYS A 19 -1.11 -7.21 -9.05
C CYS A 19 -0.22 -6.06 -9.54
N ASP A 20 0.55 -6.38 -10.57
CA ASP A 20 1.46 -5.46 -11.25
C ASP A 20 1.11 -5.30 -12.74
N PHE A 21 -0.07 -5.74 -13.13
CA PHE A 21 -0.51 -5.68 -14.53
C PHE A 21 -1.99 -5.39 -14.65
N ASP A 22 -2.39 -4.91 -15.82
CA ASP A 22 -3.76 -4.82 -16.28
C ASP A 22 -3.87 -5.32 -17.71
N HIS A 23 -5.05 -5.75 -18.12
CA HIS A 23 -5.33 -6.01 -19.53
C HIS A 23 -5.47 -4.71 -20.31
N ARG A 24 -4.96 -4.70 -21.54
CA ARG A 24 -5.23 -3.59 -22.46
C ARG A 24 -6.67 -3.69 -22.95
N VAL A 25 -7.36 -2.55 -22.96
CA VAL A 25 -8.80 -2.48 -23.26
C VAL A 25 -9.16 -1.44 -24.31
N ALA A 26 -8.17 -0.74 -24.86
CA ALA A 26 -8.42 0.43 -25.72
C ALA A 26 -9.00 0.08 -27.08
N ARG A 27 -8.73 -1.10 -27.60
CA ARG A 27 -9.23 -1.54 -28.90
C ARG A 27 -10.61 -2.17 -28.76
N LEU A 28 -11.54 -1.72 -29.61
CA LEU A 28 -12.90 -2.25 -29.65
C LEU A 28 -13.10 -3.31 -30.74
N ASP A 29 -12.13 -3.45 -31.62
CA ASP A 29 -12.17 -4.32 -32.81
C ASP A 29 -11.57 -5.72 -32.55
N MET A 30 -11.14 -5.98 -31.33
CA MET A 30 -10.63 -7.30 -30.94
C MET A 30 -10.95 -7.60 -29.46
N PRO A 31 -11.04 -8.89 -29.10
CA PRO A 31 -11.27 -9.28 -27.70
C PRO A 31 -10.18 -8.77 -26.75
N ILE A 32 -10.57 -8.40 -25.54
CA ILE A 32 -9.64 -7.93 -24.50
C ILE A 32 -8.50 -8.93 -24.26
N LYS A 33 -8.82 -10.22 -24.21
CA LYS A 33 -7.83 -11.29 -23.98
C LYS A 33 -6.70 -11.31 -25.02
N ASP A 34 -6.94 -10.75 -26.21
CA ASP A 34 -5.98 -10.75 -27.31
C ASP A 34 -5.21 -9.43 -27.44
N GLN A 35 -5.52 -8.43 -26.62
CA GLN A 35 -4.87 -7.12 -26.67
C GLN A 35 -3.55 -7.05 -25.88
N GLY A 36 -3.23 -8.09 -25.10
CA GLY A 36 -2.06 -8.10 -24.23
C GLY A 36 -2.28 -7.38 -22.90
N ILE A 37 -1.20 -7.14 -22.19
CA ILE A 37 -1.20 -6.54 -20.87
C ILE A 37 -0.30 -5.30 -20.82
N VAL A 38 -0.52 -4.48 -19.81
CA VAL A 38 0.37 -3.40 -19.40
C VAL A 38 0.84 -3.67 -17.98
N THR A 39 2.12 -3.46 -17.72
CA THR A 39 2.73 -3.73 -16.42
C THR A 39 3.30 -2.46 -15.79
N SER A 40 3.30 -2.42 -14.47
CA SER A 40 4.04 -1.43 -13.67
C SER A 40 4.40 -2.06 -12.34
N PRO A 41 5.60 -1.80 -11.81
CA PRO A 41 6.01 -2.34 -10.52
C PRO A 41 5.04 -1.95 -9.41
N THR A 42 4.72 -2.90 -8.53
CA THR A 42 3.91 -2.69 -7.34
C THR A 42 4.77 -2.94 -6.12
N ARG A 43 4.80 -1.98 -5.20
CA ARG A 43 5.67 -1.99 -4.04
C ARG A 43 4.86 -1.86 -2.76
N ILE A 44 5.13 -2.76 -1.83
CA ILE A 44 4.59 -2.70 -0.47
C ILE A 44 5.79 -2.53 0.45
N GLY A 45 5.84 -1.41 1.15
CA GLY A 45 6.94 -1.06 2.04
C GLY A 45 7.06 -1.98 3.26
N GLY A 46 8.12 -1.80 4.02
CA GLY A 46 8.32 -2.51 5.29
C GLY A 46 7.30 -2.07 6.36
N ASP A 47 7.02 -2.95 7.31
CA ASP A 47 6.10 -2.67 8.43
C ASP A 47 4.70 -2.22 7.97
N VAL A 48 4.24 -2.67 6.83
CA VAL A 48 2.89 -2.40 6.30
C VAL A 48 1.92 -3.47 6.82
N TRP A 49 0.75 -3.05 7.23
CA TRP A 49 -0.33 -3.98 7.53
C TRP A 49 -1.45 -3.83 6.50
N ILE A 50 -1.76 -4.91 5.79
CA ILE A 50 -2.86 -4.97 4.83
C ILE A 50 -3.95 -5.88 5.39
N GLY A 51 -5.14 -5.32 5.58
CA GLY A 51 -6.31 -6.02 6.08
C GLY A 51 -6.92 -6.99 5.07
N GLU A 52 -7.76 -7.87 5.57
CA GLU A 52 -8.42 -8.92 4.79
C GLU A 52 -9.14 -8.38 3.55
N LYS A 53 -9.02 -9.09 2.44
CA LYS A 53 -9.75 -8.80 1.18
C LYS A 53 -9.44 -7.41 0.57
N ALA A 54 -8.34 -6.81 0.95
CA ALA A 54 -7.87 -5.60 0.26
C ALA A 54 -7.33 -5.94 -1.13
N SER A 55 -7.43 -4.99 -2.05
CA SER A 55 -6.87 -5.11 -3.39
C SER A 55 -5.87 -3.97 -3.62
N VAL A 56 -4.66 -4.33 -4.03
CA VAL A 56 -3.59 -3.39 -4.39
C VAL A 56 -3.36 -3.49 -5.89
N LEU A 57 -3.62 -2.41 -6.61
CA LEU A 57 -3.60 -2.41 -8.05
C LEU A 57 -2.21 -2.09 -8.62
N ARG A 58 -2.08 -2.34 -9.90
CA ARG A 58 -0.86 -2.14 -10.67
C ARG A 58 -0.21 -0.78 -10.42
N GLY A 59 1.10 -0.79 -10.19
CA GLY A 59 1.91 0.42 -10.09
C GLY A 59 1.78 1.19 -8.79
N VAL A 60 1.03 0.66 -7.81
CA VAL A 60 0.88 1.31 -6.49
C VAL A 60 2.15 1.12 -5.67
N ASP A 61 2.55 2.18 -4.99
CA ASP A 61 3.60 2.19 -3.98
C ASP A 61 2.96 2.48 -2.60
N ILE A 62 3.03 1.51 -1.71
CA ILE A 62 2.56 1.66 -0.33
C ILE A 62 3.75 1.95 0.55
N GLY A 63 3.77 3.13 1.16
CA GLY A 63 4.86 3.60 1.99
C GLY A 63 5.05 2.80 3.27
N GLN A 64 6.27 2.81 3.79
CA GLN A 64 6.65 2.15 5.03
C GLN A 64 5.66 2.47 6.16
N GLY A 65 5.31 1.46 6.93
CA GLY A 65 4.48 1.62 8.13
C GLY A 65 3.01 1.96 7.87
N ALA A 66 2.56 1.95 6.62
CA ALA A 66 1.17 2.22 6.29
C ALA A 66 0.24 1.09 6.73
N VAL A 67 -1.01 1.43 6.99
CA VAL A 67 -2.09 0.49 7.32
C VAL A 67 -3.18 0.62 6.26
N ILE A 68 -3.50 -0.51 5.66
CA ILE A 68 -4.58 -0.63 4.68
C ILE A 68 -5.71 -1.43 5.33
N ALA A 69 -6.85 -0.80 5.54
CA ALA A 69 -7.99 -1.46 6.17
C ALA A 69 -8.55 -2.60 5.30
N SER A 70 -9.32 -3.48 5.92
CA SER A 70 -10.02 -4.56 5.21
C SER A 70 -10.90 -4.04 4.08
N HIS A 71 -10.97 -4.79 2.98
CA HIS A 71 -11.77 -4.47 1.80
C HIS A 71 -11.38 -3.19 1.05
N CYS A 72 -10.25 -2.58 1.36
CA CYS A 72 -9.77 -1.41 0.61
C CYS A 72 -9.46 -1.75 -0.85
N LEU A 73 -9.75 -0.80 -1.73
CA LEU A 73 -9.24 -0.78 -3.09
C LEU A 73 -8.15 0.28 -3.21
N VAL A 74 -6.90 -0.16 -3.23
CA VAL A 74 -5.74 0.74 -3.30
C VAL A 74 -5.38 0.95 -4.77
N ASN A 75 -5.76 2.09 -5.31
CA ASN A 75 -5.52 2.50 -6.70
C ASN A 75 -4.60 3.72 -6.84
N ARG A 76 -4.00 4.16 -5.75
CA ARG A 76 -3.04 5.26 -5.68
C ARG A 76 -1.97 4.96 -4.65
N ASP A 77 -0.82 5.62 -4.79
CA ASP A 77 0.24 5.53 -3.78
C ASP A 77 -0.27 5.95 -2.40
N ILE A 78 0.21 5.24 -1.40
CA ILE A 78 -0.14 5.50 0.00
C ILE A 78 1.10 6.05 0.70
N PRO A 79 0.98 7.21 1.36
CA PRO A 79 2.11 7.80 2.10
C PRO A 79 2.59 6.88 3.24
N PRO A 80 3.87 6.98 3.61
CA PRO A 80 4.36 6.29 4.80
C PRO A 80 3.54 6.61 6.05
N PHE A 81 3.33 5.62 6.88
CA PHE A 81 2.62 5.70 8.16
C PHE A 81 1.15 6.16 8.07
N ALA A 82 0.58 6.21 6.88
CA ALA A 82 -0.83 6.55 6.69
C ALA A 82 -1.73 5.36 7.03
N ILE A 83 -2.92 5.69 7.54
CA ILE A 83 -4.01 4.74 7.73
C ILE A 83 -5.09 5.03 6.69
N THR A 84 -5.44 4.04 5.90
CA THR A 84 -6.37 4.18 4.78
C THR A 84 -7.57 3.28 4.93
N VAL A 85 -8.72 3.75 4.45
CA VAL A 85 -9.97 2.99 4.40
C VAL A 85 -10.68 3.23 3.07
N GLY A 86 -11.51 2.29 2.66
CA GLY A 86 -12.54 2.50 1.66
C GLY A 86 -12.22 2.02 0.25
N VAL A 87 -13.20 2.21 -0.62
CA VAL A 87 -13.21 1.88 -2.05
C VAL A 87 -13.68 3.12 -2.82
N PRO A 88 -12.78 3.87 -3.44
CA PRO A 88 -11.33 3.76 -3.42
C PRO A 88 -10.73 4.14 -2.06
N ALA A 89 -9.54 3.61 -1.77
CA ALA A 89 -8.84 3.88 -0.52
C ALA A 89 -8.55 5.37 -0.33
N ARG A 90 -8.78 5.87 0.88
CA ARG A 90 -8.50 7.26 1.28
C ARG A 90 -7.77 7.28 2.59
N VAL A 91 -6.79 8.15 2.71
CA VAL A 91 -6.08 8.38 3.97
C VAL A 91 -7.02 9.07 4.95
N VAL A 92 -7.23 8.46 6.12
CA VAL A 92 -8.11 9.00 7.16
C VAL A 92 -7.34 9.44 8.39
N ARG A 93 -6.13 8.90 8.61
CA ARG A 93 -5.28 9.20 9.75
C ARG A 93 -3.81 9.01 9.39
N SER A 94 -2.95 9.48 10.26
CA SER A 94 -1.53 9.12 10.28
C SER A 94 -1.20 8.42 11.60
N ARG A 95 -0.28 7.44 11.53
CA ARG A 95 0.30 6.83 12.73
C ARG A 95 1.33 7.74 13.42
N LEU A 96 1.78 8.78 12.71
CA LEU A 96 2.80 9.68 13.23
C LEU A 96 2.23 10.59 14.31
N PRO A 97 3.02 10.89 15.36
CA PRO A 97 2.69 11.95 16.28
C PRO A 97 2.49 13.27 15.56
N SER A 98 1.67 14.13 16.13
CA SER A 98 1.41 15.45 15.58
C SER A 98 2.73 16.23 15.37
N GLY A 99 2.95 16.70 14.15
CA GLY A 99 4.12 17.50 13.79
C GLY A 99 5.39 16.72 13.45
N MET A 100 5.36 15.39 13.49
CA MET A 100 6.52 14.59 13.08
C MET A 100 6.56 14.38 11.57
N ASP A 101 7.72 14.58 10.98
CA ASP A 101 7.98 14.32 9.57
C ASP A 101 8.11 12.80 9.32
N PRO A 102 7.53 12.26 8.22
CA PRO A 102 7.70 10.85 7.83
C PRO A 102 9.17 10.42 7.68
N GLU A 103 10.05 11.28 7.19
CA GLU A 103 11.48 10.95 7.07
C GLU A 103 12.16 10.85 8.43
N GLU A 104 11.82 11.72 9.37
CA GLU A 104 12.28 11.64 10.74
C GLU A 104 11.86 10.31 11.39
N ALA A 105 10.60 9.94 11.22
CA ALA A 105 10.09 8.67 11.72
C ALA A 105 10.81 7.47 11.09
N ALA A 106 11.01 7.49 9.79
CA ALA A 106 11.74 6.44 9.08
C ALA A 106 13.20 6.32 9.56
N ALA A 107 13.86 7.44 9.86
CA ALA A 107 15.20 7.45 10.44
C ALA A 107 15.25 6.80 11.82
N LEU A 108 14.27 7.10 12.68
CA LEU A 108 14.16 6.46 14.00
C LEU A 108 14.00 4.94 13.87
N VAL A 109 13.16 4.49 12.95
CA VAL A 109 12.94 3.05 12.69
C VAL A 109 14.23 2.39 12.21
N ARG A 110 14.96 3.01 11.26
CA ARG A 110 16.25 2.48 10.78
C ARG A 110 17.27 2.32 11.92
N ASP A 111 17.28 3.27 12.86
CA ASP A 111 18.19 3.26 13.99
C ASP A 111 17.74 2.37 15.14
N GLY A 112 16.61 1.65 14.97
CA GLY A 112 16.02 0.82 16.03
C GLY A 112 15.48 1.63 17.21
N ARG A 113 15.21 2.92 17.02
CA ARG A 113 14.68 3.81 18.04
C ARG A 113 13.16 3.88 17.97
N PRO A 114 12.46 3.90 19.11
CA PRO A 114 11.00 4.00 19.10
C PRO A 114 10.55 5.35 18.57
N ILE A 115 9.48 5.36 17.80
CA ILE A 115 8.74 6.56 17.49
C ILE A 115 7.92 6.93 18.72
N PRO A 116 8.01 8.16 19.23
CA PRO A 116 7.17 8.59 20.33
C PRO A 116 5.69 8.43 19.97
N THR A 117 4.92 7.78 20.82
CA THR A 117 3.48 7.64 20.64
C THR A 117 2.76 8.75 21.40
N ASP A 118 1.63 9.20 20.88
CA ASP A 118 0.74 10.07 21.62
C ASP A 118 0.19 9.29 22.83
N PRO A 119 0.21 9.86 24.05
CA PRO A 119 -0.33 9.18 25.23
C PRO A 119 -1.78 8.70 25.12
N LEU A 120 -2.53 9.27 24.18
CA LEU A 120 -3.93 8.88 23.94
C LEU A 120 -4.08 7.65 23.01
N ASP A 121 -2.99 7.20 22.37
CA ASP A 121 -2.98 6.07 21.44
C ASP A 121 -2.36 4.80 22.06
N ALA A 122 -2.07 4.85 23.33
CA ALA A 122 -1.50 3.71 24.05
C ALA A 122 -2.57 2.68 24.44
#